data_1a5a94f99260d12b02dd0f37fcb2c240
#
_entry.id   1a5a94f99260d12b02dd0f37fcb2c240
#
_cell.length_a   1.000
_cell.length_b   1.000
_cell.length_c   1.000
_cell.angle_alpha   90.00
_cell.angle_beta   90.00
_cell.angle_gamma   90.00
#
_symmetry.space_group_name_H-M   'P 1'
#
loop_
_entity.id
_entity.type
_entity.pdbx_description
1 polymer ?
#
loop_
_entity_poly.entity_id
_entity_poly.type
_entity_poly.pdbx_seq_one_letter_code
_entity_poly.pdbx_strand_id
1 'polypeptide(L)'
;MAYTTIKKSSDYFDTRTYSASGAGSISDVSFQPDFLWFKNRTIVGDHGLMDAVRGVNGIIHSNDSNAEVTSGASNDFTAFTSNGFTYGASSQLDTSSGTPCTWLWKANGTGSANTAGSINSTVSVNTTSGFSIVKYTANGTQGATVGHGLGVTPKMMMFKNLDSTLGDGEVDWGVYHSSLTATNFLKLNTTQAQINSDGTFNDTEPSNTLFTLGGGSQGDRFATNRTGDDYIAYCFADVQGYSKFGSYVGNGNADGTFVYTGFKP
;
A
#
# COMPACT_ATOMS: atom_id res chain seq x y z
N MET A 1 -19.64 -26.68 -0.12
CA MET A 1 -18.81 -25.60 0.47
C MET A 1 -18.96 -24.37 -0.40
N ALA A 2 -19.04 -23.18 0.19
CA ALA A 2 -19.07 -21.95 -0.61
C ALA A 2 -17.72 -21.78 -1.33
N TYR A 3 -17.76 -21.28 -2.56
CA TYR A 3 -16.56 -21.05 -3.38
C TYR A 3 -15.65 -19.96 -2.76
N THR A 4 -16.22 -18.97 -2.10
CA THR A 4 -15.54 -17.91 -1.40
C THR A 4 -16.25 -17.57 -0.08
N THR A 5 -15.50 -17.04 0.90
CA THR A 5 -16.06 -16.49 2.13
C THR A 5 -16.61 -15.07 1.93
N ILE A 6 -16.15 -14.35 0.89
CA ILE A 6 -16.61 -13.01 0.56
C ILE A 6 -17.86 -13.11 -0.34
N LYS A 7 -18.99 -12.71 0.20
CA LYS A 7 -20.28 -12.73 -0.52
C LYS A 7 -20.46 -11.50 -1.42
N LYS A 8 -19.86 -10.38 -1.05
CA LYS A 8 -19.96 -9.10 -1.74
C LYS A 8 -18.62 -8.38 -1.64
N SER A 9 -17.93 -8.22 -2.76
CA SER A 9 -16.61 -7.59 -2.82
C SER A 9 -16.63 -6.14 -2.36
N SER A 10 -17.70 -5.40 -2.64
CA SER A 10 -17.87 -4.01 -2.24
C SER A 10 -18.08 -3.80 -0.73
N ASP A 11 -18.05 -4.84 0.10
CA ASP A 11 -17.97 -4.72 1.56
C ASP A 11 -16.51 -4.58 2.06
N TYR A 12 -15.52 -4.74 1.17
CA TYR A 12 -14.08 -4.73 1.50
C TYR A 12 -13.23 -3.89 0.57
N PHE A 13 -13.66 -3.71 -0.67
CA PHE A 13 -13.00 -2.88 -1.68
C PHE A 13 -14.04 -2.18 -2.54
N ASP A 14 -13.81 -0.89 -2.79
CA ASP A 14 -14.70 -0.11 -3.65
C ASP A 14 -13.91 0.93 -4.44
N THR A 15 -14.52 1.49 -5.47
CA THR A 15 -13.94 2.55 -6.29
C THR A 15 -14.94 3.67 -6.47
N ARG A 16 -14.48 4.91 -6.47
CA ARG A 16 -15.32 6.08 -6.74
C ARG A 16 -14.65 7.00 -7.74
N THR A 17 -15.48 7.57 -8.58
CA THR A 17 -15.15 8.73 -9.40
C THR A 17 -16.09 9.85 -9.04
N TYR A 18 -15.59 11.05 -8.92
CA TYR A 18 -16.38 12.22 -8.57
C TYR A 18 -15.88 13.48 -9.28
N SER A 19 -16.71 14.51 -9.31
CA SER A 19 -16.29 15.83 -9.77
C SER A 19 -15.90 16.66 -8.56
N ALA A 20 -14.65 17.08 -8.51
CA ALA A 20 -14.14 17.92 -7.44
C ALA A 20 -14.51 19.39 -7.70
N SER A 21 -15.07 20.07 -6.72
CA SER A 21 -15.50 21.48 -6.80
C SER A 21 -15.34 22.23 -5.46
N GLY A 22 -14.29 21.90 -4.72
CA GLY A 22 -14.04 22.39 -3.37
C GLY A 22 -14.11 21.26 -2.35
N ALA A 23 -14.14 21.60 -1.06
CA ALA A 23 -14.29 20.61 0.01
C ALA A 23 -15.56 19.76 -0.18
N GLY A 24 -15.43 18.46 0.11
CA GLY A 24 -16.53 17.54 -0.13
C GLY A 24 -16.44 16.23 0.66
N SER A 25 -17.36 15.33 0.34
CA SER A 25 -17.42 14.00 0.95
C SER A 25 -17.86 12.95 -0.04
N ILE A 26 -17.34 11.73 0.15
CA ILE A 26 -17.86 10.49 -0.41
C ILE A 26 -18.50 9.73 0.75
N SER A 27 -19.77 9.37 0.65
CA SER A 27 -20.55 8.78 1.76
C SER A 27 -21.46 7.63 1.32
N ASP A 28 -21.16 7.00 0.19
CA ASP A 28 -21.94 5.90 -0.40
C ASP A 28 -21.16 4.59 -0.49
N VAL A 29 -20.03 4.49 0.24
CA VAL A 29 -19.26 3.26 0.41
C VAL A 29 -19.87 2.42 1.52
N SER A 30 -19.90 1.10 1.40
CA SER A 30 -20.51 0.21 2.40
C SER A 30 -19.66 -0.07 3.65
N PHE A 31 -18.50 0.57 3.76
CA PHE A 31 -17.55 0.40 4.86
C PHE A 31 -16.76 1.69 5.12
N GLN A 32 -16.10 1.79 6.28
CA GLN A 32 -15.05 2.77 6.49
C GLN A 32 -13.83 2.36 5.66
N PRO A 33 -13.38 3.19 4.69
CA PRO A 33 -12.09 2.98 4.06
C PRO A 33 -10.97 3.18 5.08
N ASP A 34 -10.02 2.27 5.12
CA ASP A 34 -8.84 2.39 5.99
C ASP A 34 -7.56 2.63 5.17
N PHE A 35 -7.63 2.41 3.87
CA PHE A 35 -6.62 2.79 2.89
C PHE A 35 -7.30 3.38 1.66
N LEU A 36 -6.82 4.52 1.24
CA LEU A 36 -7.28 5.26 0.08
C LEU A 36 -6.09 5.54 -0.84
N TRP A 37 -6.24 5.16 -2.10
CA TRP A 37 -5.33 5.53 -3.18
C TRP A 37 -6.11 6.35 -4.19
N PHE A 38 -5.64 7.55 -4.54
CA PHE A 38 -6.35 8.40 -5.47
C PHE A 38 -5.47 8.86 -6.63
N LYS A 39 -6.13 9.19 -7.74
CA LYS A 39 -5.55 9.83 -8.91
C LYS A 39 -6.55 10.78 -9.53
N ASN A 40 -6.13 12.02 -9.82
CA ASN A 40 -6.90 12.87 -10.68
C ASN A 40 -6.72 12.45 -12.15
N ARG A 41 -7.84 12.22 -12.85
CA ARG A 41 -7.84 11.69 -14.22
C ARG A 41 -7.65 12.77 -15.28
N THR A 42 -7.97 14.02 -14.97
CA THR A 42 -8.01 15.14 -15.94
C THR A 42 -6.95 16.19 -15.68
N ILE A 43 -6.35 16.19 -14.51
CA ILE A 43 -5.32 17.14 -14.12
C ILE A 43 -4.03 16.38 -13.83
N VAL A 44 -2.91 16.94 -14.29
CA VAL A 44 -1.58 16.42 -13.97
C VAL A 44 -1.32 16.64 -12.49
N GLY A 45 -0.92 15.59 -11.80
CA GLY A 45 -0.62 15.61 -10.36
C GLY A 45 -0.19 14.24 -9.87
N ASP A 46 0.26 14.20 -8.64
CA ASP A 46 0.72 12.98 -8.01
C ASP A 46 -0.42 12.01 -7.68
N HIS A 47 -0.05 10.78 -7.36
CA HIS A 47 -0.97 9.72 -6.95
C HIS A 47 -0.86 9.58 -5.43
N GLY A 48 -1.84 10.10 -4.70
CA GLY A 48 -1.78 10.15 -3.23
C GLY A 48 -2.31 8.89 -2.56
N LEU A 49 -1.65 8.50 -1.49
CA LEU A 49 -2.05 7.39 -0.62
C LEU A 49 -2.21 7.90 0.81
N MET A 50 -3.35 7.59 1.41
CA MET A 50 -3.68 7.87 2.80
C MET A 50 -4.18 6.60 3.47
N ASP A 51 -3.88 6.44 4.76
CA ASP A 51 -4.36 5.31 5.53
C ASP A 51 -4.67 5.68 7.00
N ALA A 52 -5.53 4.87 7.60
CA ALA A 52 -6.02 5.10 8.95
C ALA A 52 -4.95 4.90 10.04
N VAL A 53 -3.85 4.21 9.76
CA VAL A 53 -2.76 3.99 10.72
C VAL A 53 -1.89 5.25 10.85
N ARG A 54 -1.65 5.97 9.74
CA ARG A 54 -0.95 7.25 9.74
C ARG A 54 -1.87 8.42 10.10
N GLY A 55 -3.19 8.22 9.95
CA GLY A 55 -4.20 9.23 10.21
C GLY A 55 -4.42 10.18 9.02
N VAL A 56 -5.07 11.31 9.29
CA VAL A 56 -5.52 12.27 8.24
C VAL A 56 -4.44 13.28 7.83
N ASN A 57 -3.31 13.33 8.50
CA ASN A 57 -2.32 14.38 8.32
C ASN A 57 -1.15 13.98 7.41
N GLY A 58 -1.15 12.77 6.88
CA GLY A 58 -0.03 12.25 6.09
C GLY A 58 -0.45 11.80 4.69
N ILE A 59 0.19 12.35 3.66
CA ILE A 59 0.06 11.89 2.28
C ILE A 59 1.42 11.41 1.79
N ILE A 60 1.45 10.24 1.18
CA ILE A 60 2.60 9.75 0.42
C ILE A 60 2.19 9.55 -1.04
N HIS A 61 3.15 9.65 -1.95
CA HIS A 61 2.90 9.55 -3.38
C HIS A 61 3.50 8.27 -3.96
N SER A 62 2.70 7.50 -4.71
CA SER A 62 3.18 6.24 -5.31
C SER A 62 4.09 6.44 -6.52
N ASN A 63 4.17 7.63 -7.04
CA ASN A 63 4.92 7.98 -8.25
C ASN A 63 6.21 8.77 -7.97
N ASP A 64 6.55 8.99 -6.71
CA ASP A 64 7.78 9.66 -6.32
C ASP A 64 8.48 8.98 -5.13
N SER A 65 9.67 9.46 -4.79
CA SER A 65 10.49 9.00 -3.68
C SER A 65 10.42 9.90 -2.44
N ASN A 66 9.64 10.98 -2.46
CA ASN A 66 9.58 11.95 -1.38
C ASN A 66 9.09 11.33 -0.07
N ALA A 67 9.49 11.94 1.04
CA ALA A 67 8.97 11.64 2.37
C ALA A 67 7.47 11.93 2.47
N GLU A 68 6.86 11.51 3.56
CA GLU A 68 5.48 11.85 3.88
C GLU A 68 5.29 13.37 3.97
N VAL A 69 4.28 13.88 3.27
CA VAL A 69 3.88 15.28 3.35
C VAL A 69 2.86 15.42 4.49
N THR A 70 3.26 16.09 5.56
CA THR A 70 2.40 16.33 6.73
C THR A 70 1.87 17.76 6.80
N SER A 71 2.59 18.72 6.20
CA SER A 71 2.19 20.13 6.16
C SER A 71 1.17 20.37 5.05
N GLY A 72 -0.02 20.86 5.42
CA GLY A 72 -1.10 21.13 4.46
C GLY A 72 -1.98 19.92 4.15
N ALA A 73 -1.54 18.70 4.48
CA ALA A 73 -2.31 17.48 4.26
C ALA A 73 -3.66 17.47 4.99
N SER A 74 -3.78 18.18 6.13
CA SER A 74 -5.03 18.34 6.87
C SER A 74 -6.12 19.08 6.09
N ASN A 75 -5.77 19.78 5.02
CA ASN A 75 -6.74 20.40 4.13
C ASN A 75 -7.09 19.53 2.93
N ASP A 76 -6.27 18.50 2.63
CA ASP A 76 -6.51 17.58 1.52
C ASP A 76 -7.47 16.47 1.93
N PHE A 77 -7.15 15.77 3.00
CA PHE A 77 -7.94 14.67 3.54
C PHE A 77 -8.30 14.98 4.99
N THR A 78 -9.60 15.00 5.31
CA THR A 78 -10.06 15.49 6.60
C THR A 78 -10.62 14.42 7.53
N ALA A 79 -11.20 13.34 7.00
CA ALA A 79 -11.63 12.20 7.82
C ALA A 79 -11.86 10.92 7.02
N PHE A 80 -11.58 9.78 7.65
CA PHE A 80 -12.20 8.49 7.36
C PHE A 80 -13.56 8.43 8.05
N THR A 81 -14.63 8.15 7.32
CA THR A 81 -15.98 8.04 7.88
C THR A 81 -16.48 6.61 7.79
N SER A 82 -17.53 6.27 8.53
CA SER A 82 -18.07 4.90 8.55
C SER A 82 -18.51 4.35 7.19
N ASN A 83 -18.72 5.24 6.22
CA ASN A 83 -19.22 4.92 4.87
C ASN A 83 -18.52 5.71 3.77
N GLY A 84 -17.27 6.12 4.00
CA GLY A 84 -16.51 6.88 3.01
C GLY A 84 -15.43 7.76 3.63
N PHE A 85 -15.27 8.95 3.09
CA PHE A 85 -14.25 9.91 3.53
C PHE A 85 -14.67 11.35 3.24
N THR A 86 -14.01 12.30 3.92
CA THR A 86 -14.17 13.75 3.64
C THR A 86 -12.83 14.36 3.23
N TYR A 87 -12.87 15.36 2.39
CA TYR A 87 -11.71 16.09 1.89
C TYR A 87 -11.95 17.60 1.90
N GLY A 88 -10.87 18.35 2.06
CA GLY A 88 -10.88 19.82 2.03
C GLY A 88 -10.75 20.40 0.63
N ALA A 89 -10.81 21.70 0.53
CA ALA A 89 -10.62 22.46 -0.70
C ALA A 89 -9.11 22.63 -0.98
N SER A 90 -8.39 21.58 -1.25
CA SER A 90 -6.99 21.64 -1.57
C SER A 90 -6.65 20.90 -2.87
N SER A 91 -5.44 21.11 -3.31
CA SER A 91 -5.02 20.78 -4.67
C SER A 91 -4.90 19.30 -5.01
N GLN A 92 -4.90 18.41 -4.03
CA GLN A 92 -4.61 16.98 -4.27
C GLN A 92 -5.90 16.19 -4.57
N LEU A 93 -6.84 16.15 -3.64
CA LEU A 93 -8.14 15.47 -3.78
C LEU A 93 -9.21 16.34 -4.44
N ASP A 94 -9.09 17.66 -4.27
CA ASP A 94 -9.90 18.66 -4.96
C ASP A 94 -8.99 19.52 -5.83
N THR A 95 -8.92 19.24 -7.06
CA THR A 95 -8.46 20.22 -8.03
C THR A 95 -9.72 20.79 -8.68
N SER A 96 -10.09 21.98 -8.34
CA SER A 96 -11.32 22.74 -8.61
C SER A 96 -11.97 22.63 -10.00
N SER A 97 -11.73 21.59 -10.76
CA SER A 97 -12.37 21.17 -12.02
C SER A 97 -11.96 19.76 -12.46
N GLY A 98 -11.35 18.95 -11.59
CA GLY A 98 -10.88 17.62 -11.93
C GLY A 98 -11.92 16.52 -11.72
N THR A 99 -11.61 15.33 -12.26
CA THR A 99 -12.38 14.12 -12.03
C THR A 99 -11.50 13.08 -11.33
N PRO A 100 -11.37 13.14 -10.01
CA PRO A 100 -10.64 12.14 -9.26
C PRO A 100 -11.24 10.75 -9.40
N CYS A 101 -10.37 9.74 -9.33
CA CYS A 101 -10.70 8.35 -9.12
C CYS A 101 -10.03 7.88 -7.84
N THR A 102 -10.76 7.17 -6.99
CA THR A 102 -10.24 6.62 -5.74
C THR A 102 -10.45 5.12 -5.69
N TRP A 103 -9.48 4.41 -5.14
CA TRP A 103 -9.56 3.02 -4.76
C TRP A 103 -9.52 2.96 -3.24
N LEU A 104 -10.44 2.18 -2.66
CA LEU A 104 -10.74 2.18 -1.23
C LEU A 104 -10.67 0.75 -0.71
N TRP A 105 -9.84 0.51 0.31
CA TRP A 105 -9.72 -0.79 0.97
C TRP A 105 -10.13 -0.69 2.44
N LYS A 106 -10.81 -1.74 2.90
CA LYS A 106 -11.14 -1.94 4.30
C LYS A 106 -10.05 -2.71 5.01
N ALA A 107 -9.56 -2.17 6.12
CA ALA A 107 -8.71 -2.88 7.07
C ALA A 107 -9.39 -2.94 8.45
N ASN A 108 -8.84 -2.32 9.49
CA ASN A 108 -9.38 -2.32 10.86
C ASN A 108 -9.07 -0.99 11.59
N GLY A 109 -9.41 0.13 10.98
CA GLY A 109 -9.22 1.46 11.56
C GLY A 109 -7.75 1.80 11.82
N THR A 110 -7.49 2.50 12.91
CA THR A 110 -6.14 2.96 13.29
C THR A 110 -5.17 1.84 13.67
N GLY A 111 -5.66 0.60 13.71
CA GLY A 111 -4.84 -0.57 14.03
C GLY A 111 -4.59 -0.77 15.52
N SER A 112 -3.80 -1.78 15.82
CA SER A 112 -3.41 -2.19 17.16
C SER A 112 -1.92 -2.50 17.22
N ALA A 113 -1.34 -2.40 18.42
CA ALA A 113 0.04 -2.81 18.65
C ALA A 113 0.25 -4.29 18.33
N ASN A 114 1.32 -4.60 17.64
CA ASN A 114 1.73 -5.94 17.25
C ASN A 114 3.18 -6.16 17.67
N THR A 115 3.41 -7.19 18.48
CA THR A 115 4.72 -7.58 18.99
C THR A 115 5.27 -8.85 18.33
N ALA A 116 4.62 -9.35 17.30
CA ALA A 116 5.16 -10.43 16.48
C ALA A 116 6.37 -9.92 15.68
N GLY A 117 7.47 -10.66 15.73
CA GLY A 117 8.72 -10.25 15.12
C GLY A 117 9.68 -9.55 16.08
N SER A 118 10.84 -9.15 15.58
CA SER A 118 11.89 -8.48 16.36
C SER A 118 11.68 -6.96 16.44
N ILE A 119 10.84 -6.40 15.61
CA ILE A 119 10.42 -5.00 15.61
C ILE A 119 8.92 -4.94 15.91
N ASN A 120 8.55 -4.14 16.91
CA ASN A 120 7.15 -3.86 17.20
C ASN A 120 6.54 -2.99 16.09
N SER A 121 5.27 -3.22 15.80
CA SER A 121 4.53 -2.48 14.77
C SER A 121 3.12 -2.11 15.23
N THR A 122 2.48 -1.21 14.49
CA THR A 122 1.04 -0.99 14.55
C THR A 122 0.42 -1.60 13.31
N VAL A 123 -0.57 -2.47 13.48
CA VAL A 123 -1.19 -3.23 12.39
C VAL A 123 -2.70 -2.98 12.34
N SER A 124 -3.17 -2.53 11.20
CA SER A 124 -4.58 -2.51 10.84
C SER A 124 -4.84 -3.61 9.81
N VAL A 125 -5.60 -4.64 10.18
CA VAL A 125 -5.73 -5.85 9.35
C VAL A 125 -7.17 -6.29 9.17
N ASN A 126 -7.49 -6.70 7.94
CA ASN A 126 -8.70 -7.43 7.60
C ASN A 126 -8.32 -8.80 7.01
N THR A 127 -8.36 -9.82 7.84
CA THR A 127 -7.98 -11.18 7.44
C THR A 127 -8.97 -11.80 6.45
N THR A 128 -10.22 -11.32 6.40
CA THR A 128 -11.22 -11.79 5.44
C THR A 128 -10.91 -11.33 4.02
N SER A 129 -10.50 -10.07 3.85
CA SER A 129 -10.13 -9.52 2.54
C SER A 129 -8.64 -9.73 2.20
N GLY A 130 -7.83 -10.23 3.16
CA GLY A 130 -6.41 -10.47 2.94
C GLY A 130 -5.59 -9.19 2.79
N PHE A 131 -5.96 -8.12 3.50
CA PHE A 131 -5.29 -6.83 3.44
C PHE A 131 -4.84 -6.35 4.82
N SER A 132 -3.61 -5.84 4.93
CA SER A 132 -3.13 -5.18 6.15
C SER A 132 -2.26 -3.97 5.85
N ILE A 133 -2.30 -3.02 6.79
CA ILE A 133 -1.50 -1.81 6.86
C ILE A 133 -0.59 -1.96 8.08
N VAL A 134 0.72 -1.82 7.89
CA VAL A 134 1.72 -2.06 8.95
C VAL A 134 2.64 -0.87 9.05
N LYS A 135 2.62 -0.17 10.20
CA LYS A 135 3.57 0.90 10.51
C LYS A 135 4.62 0.40 11.50
N TYR A 136 5.89 0.65 11.23
CA TYR A 136 7.01 0.29 12.11
C TYR A 136 8.16 1.29 12.00
N THR A 137 8.99 1.37 13.06
CA THR A 137 10.25 2.12 13.05
C THR A 137 11.40 1.14 12.81
N ALA A 138 12.15 1.35 11.75
CA ALA A 138 13.22 0.46 11.34
C ALA A 138 14.44 0.56 12.27
N ASN A 139 15.16 -0.55 12.46
CA ASN A 139 16.34 -0.61 13.33
C ASN A 139 17.67 -0.84 12.58
N GLY A 140 17.61 -0.99 11.24
CA GLY A 140 18.78 -1.23 10.40
C GLY A 140 19.42 -2.62 10.55
N THR A 141 18.85 -3.49 11.39
CA THR A 141 19.39 -4.84 11.61
C THR A 141 19.00 -5.75 10.46
N GLN A 142 19.99 -6.33 9.78
CA GLN A 142 19.75 -7.33 8.74
C GLN A 142 19.05 -8.54 9.33
N GLY A 143 17.99 -9.00 8.66
CA GLY A 143 17.18 -10.13 9.11
C GLY A 143 16.19 -9.76 10.23
N ALA A 144 16.02 -8.48 10.58
CA ALA A 144 14.94 -8.05 11.47
C ALA A 144 13.58 -8.42 10.88
N THR A 145 12.63 -8.73 11.74
CA THR A 145 11.30 -9.20 11.33
C THR A 145 10.17 -8.32 11.88
N VAL A 146 9.10 -8.19 11.11
CA VAL A 146 7.91 -7.40 11.47
C VAL A 146 6.66 -8.24 11.24
N GLY A 147 5.70 -8.16 12.19
CA GLY A 147 4.41 -8.82 12.08
C GLY A 147 3.45 -8.09 11.15
N HIS A 148 2.77 -8.81 10.24
CA HIS A 148 1.79 -8.23 9.32
C HIS A 148 0.32 -8.56 9.65
N GLY A 149 0.06 -9.45 10.57
CA GLY A 149 -1.26 -9.75 11.12
C GLY A 149 -2.22 -10.55 10.20
N LEU A 150 -1.87 -10.85 8.95
CA LEU A 150 -2.77 -11.50 7.98
C LEU A 150 -3.15 -12.94 8.34
N GLY A 151 -2.27 -13.68 9.04
CA GLY A 151 -2.43 -15.10 9.33
C GLY A 151 -2.20 -16.01 8.12
N VAL A 152 -1.91 -15.45 6.96
CA VAL A 152 -1.56 -16.12 5.71
C VAL A 152 -0.41 -15.39 5.03
N THR A 153 0.38 -16.07 4.22
CA THR A 153 1.52 -15.47 3.52
C THR A 153 1.06 -14.41 2.51
N PRO A 154 1.53 -13.16 2.61
CA PRO A 154 1.25 -12.13 1.62
C PRO A 154 1.85 -12.50 0.25
N LYS A 155 1.17 -12.10 -0.81
CA LYS A 155 1.60 -12.30 -2.19
C LYS A 155 2.23 -11.06 -2.81
N MET A 156 1.84 -9.89 -2.31
CA MET A 156 2.40 -8.60 -2.68
C MET A 156 2.52 -7.73 -1.43
N MET A 157 3.61 -7.00 -1.31
CA MET A 157 3.81 -5.99 -0.26
C MET A 157 4.46 -4.75 -0.88
N MET A 158 3.98 -3.57 -0.49
CA MET A 158 4.55 -2.28 -0.89
C MET A 158 5.05 -1.57 0.37
N PHE A 159 6.29 -1.10 0.33
CA PHE A 159 6.95 -0.43 1.45
C PHE A 159 7.30 1.01 1.08
N LYS A 160 7.10 1.94 2.00
CA LYS A 160 7.50 3.33 1.85
C LYS A 160 8.16 3.83 3.13
N ASN A 161 9.34 4.43 2.98
CA ASN A 161 9.97 5.24 4.00
C ASN A 161 9.20 6.56 4.16
N LEU A 162 8.85 6.94 5.39
CA LEU A 162 8.04 8.13 5.67
C LEU A 162 8.89 9.37 5.99
N ASP A 163 10.14 9.19 6.44
CA ASP A 163 10.93 10.27 7.02
C ASP A 163 12.05 10.77 6.11
N SER A 164 12.59 9.94 5.24
CA SER A 164 13.83 10.25 4.54
C SER A 164 13.63 11.25 3.41
N THR A 165 14.46 12.30 3.46
CA THR A 165 14.58 13.35 2.47
C THR A 165 15.87 13.23 1.67
N LEU A 166 16.48 12.05 1.58
CA LEU A 166 17.67 11.84 0.77
C LEU A 166 17.33 12.04 -0.72
N GLY A 167 17.87 13.11 -1.29
CA GLY A 167 17.55 13.56 -2.65
C GLY A 167 18.18 12.74 -3.79
N ASP A 168 18.61 11.51 -3.52
CA ASP A 168 19.37 10.65 -4.44
C ASP A 168 18.63 9.38 -4.90
N GLY A 169 17.31 9.31 -4.67
CA GLY A 169 16.48 8.17 -5.10
C GLY A 169 16.62 6.92 -4.22
N GLU A 170 17.33 7.01 -3.11
CA GLU A 170 17.55 5.89 -2.19
C GLU A 170 16.32 5.51 -1.35
N VAL A 171 15.25 6.31 -1.39
CA VAL A 171 13.99 6.11 -0.66
C VAL A 171 12.81 5.73 -1.56
N ASP A 172 13.11 5.13 -2.69
CA ASP A 172 12.10 4.57 -3.58
C ASP A 172 11.20 3.57 -2.84
N TRP A 173 10.00 3.39 -3.36
CA TRP A 173 9.12 2.33 -2.91
C TRP A 173 9.72 0.96 -3.15
N GLY A 174 9.82 0.15 -2.11
CA GLY A 174 10.18 -1.26 -2.25
C GLY A 174 8.94 -2.12 -2.46
N VAL A 175 8.94 -3.00 -3.47
CA VAL A 175 7.81 -3.91 -3.73
C VAL A 175 8.30 -5.35 -3.74
N TYR A 176 7.73 -6.15 -2.84
CA TYR A 176 7.79 -7.60 -2.89
C TYR A 176 6.64 -8.16 -3.72
N HIS A 177 6.91 -9.17 -4.53
CA HIS A 177 5.90 -9.95 -5.22
C HIS A 177 6.29 -11.43 -5.26
N SER A 178 5.39 -12.33 -4.88
CA SER A 178 5.68 -13.77 -4.75
C SER A 178 6.15 -14.46 -6.04
N SER A 179 5.88 -13.89 -7.21
CA SER A 179 6.40 -14.40 -8.50
C SER A 179 7.86 -14.04 -8.75
N LEU A 180 8.44 -13.11 -7.99
CA LEU A 180 9.84 -12.67 -8.12
C LEU A 180 10.74 -13.27 -7.05
N THR A 181 10.16 -13.85 -6.00
CA THR A 181 10.80 -14.27 -4.75
C THR A 181 11.43 -13.11 -3.97
N ALA A 182 11.83 -13.36 -2.72
CA ALA A 182 12.42 -12.35 -1.84
C ALA A 182 13.86 -11.97 -2.20
N THR A 183 14.49 -12.66 -3.15
CA THR A 183 15.80 -12.31 -3.71
C THR A 183 15.73 -11.12 -4.66
N ASN A 184 14.53 -10.74 -5.08
CA ASN A 184 14.30 -9.64 -6.00
C ASN A 184 13.22 -8.69 -5.47
N PHE A 185 13.32 -7.43 -5.86
CA PHE A 185 12.28 -6.44 -5.61
C PHE A 185 12.06 -5.52 -6.81
N LEU A 186 10.96 -4.80 -6.79
CA LEU A 186 10.65 -3.74 -7.74
C LEU A 186 10.59 -2.40 -7.02
N LYS A 187 10.79 -1.33 -7.77
CA LYS A 187 10.51 0.04 -7.36
C LYS A 187 9.19 0.49 -7.99
N LEU A 188 8.19 0.84 -7.17
CA LEU A 188 6.87 1.22 -7.67
C LEU A 188 6.89 2.52 -8.49
N ASN A 189 7.72 3.46 -8.07
CA ASN A 189 7.79 4.83 -8.60
C ASN A 189 8.76 5.00 -9.77
N THR A 190 9.36 3.92 -10.27
CA THR A 190 10.33 3.98 -11.38
C THR A 190 9.98 3.00 -12.50
N THR A 191 10.65 3.13 -13.63
CA THR A 191 10.56 2.18 -14.76
C THR A 191 11.67 1.12 -14.74
N GLN A 192 12.41 1.01 -13.62
CA GLN A 192 13.53 0.09 -13.48
C GLN A 192 13.02 -1.36 -13.49
N ALA A 193 13.76 -2.25 -14.13
CA ALA A 193 13.52 -3.69 -14.06
C ALA A 193 13.72 -4.19 -12.62
N GLN A 194 13.31 -5.44 -12.35
CA GLN A 194 13.55 -6.08 -11.07
C GLN A 194 15.03 -6.00 -10.65
N ILE A 195 15.25 -5.78 -9.38
CA ILE A 195 16.58 -5.66 -8.77
C ILE A 195 16.80 -6.91 -7.91
N ASN A 196 17.95 -7.56 -8.08
CA ASN A 196 18.39 -8.63 -7.21
C ASN A 196 19.22 -8.01 -6.07
N SER A 197 18.75 -8.15 -4.82
CA SER A 197 19.42 -7.59 -3.65
C SER A 197 18.90 -8.22 -2.36
N ASP A 198 19.79 -8.67 -1.49
CA ASP A 198 19.50 -9.09 -0.12
C ASP A 198 19.20 -7.88 0.80
N GLY A 199 19.58 -6.68 0.36
CA GLY A 199 19.41 -5.44 1.10
C GLY A 199 17.96 -5.07 1.42
N THR A 200 16.99 -5.56 0.67
CA THR A 200 15.58 -5.20 0.85
C THR A 200 14.83 -6.21 1.73
N PHE A 201 14.89 -7.51 1.44
CA PHE A 201 14.12 -8.56 2.12
C PHE A 201 14.98 -9.67 2.71
N ASN A 202 16.31 -9.49 2.75
CA ASN A 202 17.28 -10.48 3.27
C ASN A 202 17.10 -11.87 2.63
N ASP A 203 16.80 -11.93 1.34
CA ASP A 203 16.53 -13.18 0.59
C ASP A 203 15.55 -14.14 1.30
N THR A 204 14.67 -13.59 2.15
CA THR A 204 13.80 -14.39 3.03
C THR A 204 12.34 -14.18 2.68
N GLU A 205 11.68 -15.24 2.20
CA GLU A 205 10.24 -15.21 1.89
C GLU A 205 9.41 -14.86 3.13
N PRO A 206 8.34 -14.06 2.98
CA PRO A 206 7.42 -13.82 4.07
C PRO A 206 6.73 -15.12 4.51
N SER A 207 6.52 -15.25 5.81
CA SER A 207 5.74 -16.33 6.40
C SER A 207 4.24 -15.97 6.46
N ASN A 208 3.45 -16.77 7.14
CA ASN A 208 2.05 -16.45 7.44
C ASN A 208 1.89 -15.37 8.54
N THR A 209 2.96 -15.00 9.22
CA THR A 209 2.93 -14.03 10.34
C THR A 209 3.89 -12.86 10.19
N LEU A 210 5.04 -13.07 9.52
CA LEU A 210 6.16 -12.14 9.50
C LEU A 210 6.65 -11.88 8.07
N PHE A 211 7.18 -10.69 7.85
CA PHE A 211 8.11 -10.41 6.77
C PHE A 211 9.48 -10.04 7.35
N THR A 212 10.52 -10.24 6.56
CA THR A 212 11.92 -10.01 6.94
C THR A 212 12.45 -8.78 6.23
N LEU A 213 13.22 -7.99 6.93
CA LEU A 213 13.85 -6.77 6.44
C LEU A 213 15.31 -7.05 6.10
N GLY A 214 15.77 -6.48 5.01
CA GLY A 214 17.17 -6.49 4.66
C GLY A 214 18.02 -5.57 5.55
N GLY A 215 19.28 -5.42 5.18
CA GLY A 215 20.22 -4.61 5.96
C GLY A 215 21.50 -4.39 5.19
N GLY A 216 22.58 -4.11 5.93
CA GLY A 216 23.91 -3.91 5.34
C GLY A 216 24.16 -2.46 4.91
N SER A 217 25.21 -2.25 4.10
CA SER A 217 25.69 -0.94 3.66
C SER A 217 25.14 -0.47 2.32
N GLN A 218 24.29 -1.27 1.68
CA GLN A 218 23.76 -0.96 0.36
C GLN A 218 22.51 -0.05 0.42
N GLY A 219 22.35 0.82 -0.56
CA GLY A 219 21.23 1.76 -0.66
C GLY A 219 19.86 1.08 -0.66
N ASP A 220 19.75 -0.13 -1.20
CA ASP A 220 18.48 -0.88 -1.32
C ASP A 220 17.80 -1.18 0.04
N ARG A 221 18.56 -1.21 1.15
CA ARG A 221 17.99 -1.34 2.51
C ARG A 221 17.06 -0.17 2.86
N PHE A 222 17.28 0.99 2.26
CA PHE A 222 16.47 2.17 2.55
C PHE A 222 15.05 2.05 2.06
N ALA A 223 14.78 1.11 1.18
CA ALA A 223 13.41 0.77 0.80
C ALA A 223 12.59 0.17 1.95
N THR A 224 13.23 -0.47 2.95
CA THR A 224 12.52 -1.17 4.04
C THR A 224 13.11 -0.98 5.44
N ASN A 225 14.43 -0.66 5.62
CA ASN A 225 15.10 -0.82 6.91
C ASN A 225 16.23 0.19 7.19
N ARG A 226 16.02 1.48 6.93
CA ARG A 226 16.95 2.51 7.37
C ARG A 226 16.77 2.79 8.87
N THR A 227 17.84 2.72 9.64
CA THR A 227 17.81 2.88 11.09
C THR A 227 17.16 4.17 11.54
N GLY A 228 16.14 4.07 12.36
CA GLY A 228 15.43 5.20 13.00
C GLY A 228 14.32 5.80 12.19
N ASP A 229 14.18 5.45 10.91
CA ASP A 229 13.10 5.96 10.06
C ASP A 229 11.80 5.15 10.27
N ASP A 230 10.68 5.83 10.17
CA ASP A 230 9.36 5.24 10.13
C ASP A 230 9.01 4.73 8.72
N TYR A 231 8.34 3.59 8.68
CA TYR A 231 7.88 2.95 7.46
C TYR A 231 6.41 2.59 7.51
N ILE A 232 5.78 2.60 6.34
CA ILE A 232 4.49 1.97 6.13
C ILE A 232 4.63 0.83 5.12
N ALA A 233 3.97 -0.31 5.41
CA ALA A 233 3.86 -1.43 4.49
C ALA A 233 2.39 -1.77 4.26
N TYR A 234 2.01 -1.94 3.00
CA TYR A 234 0.70 -2.44 2.58
C TYR A 234 0.86 -3.88 2.11
N CYS A 235 0.24 -4.81 2.81
CA CYS A 235 0.39 -6.25 2.56
C CYS A 235 -0.90 -6.84 2.02
N PHE A 236 -0.79 -7.62 0.95
CA PHE A 236 -1.92 -8.22 0.25
C PHE A 236 -1.74 -9.73 0.12
N ALA A 237 -2.80 -10.47 0.40
CA ALA A 237 -2.86 -11.92 0.23
C ALA A 237 -3.89 -12.32 -0.84
N ASP A 238 -3.70 -13.50 -1.43
CA ASP A 238 -4.73 -14.12 -2.26
C ASP A 238 -5.95 -14.48 -1.42
N VAL A 239 -7.14 -14.14 -1.92
CA VAL A 239 -8.43 -14.55 -1.36
C VAL A 239 -9.28 -15.12 -2.47
N GLN A 240 -9.63 -16.39 -2.36
CA GLN A 240 -10.37 -17.09 -3.41
C GLN A 240 -11.66 -16.37 -3.78
N GLY A 241 -11.84 -16.11 -5.07
CA GLY A 241 -13.02 -15.44 -5.60
C GLY A 241 -13.07 -13.92 -5.36
N TYR A 242 -12.00 -13.32 -4.84
CA TYR A 242 -11.96 -11.89 -4.52
C TYR A 242 -10.65 -11.22 -4.92
N SER A 243 -9.49 -11.75 -4.53
CA SER A 243 -8.20 -11.14 -4.77
C SER A 243 -7.19 -12.17 -5.26
N LYS A 244 -6.42 -11.84 -6.30
CA LYS A 244 -5.42 -12.72 -6.89
C LYS A 244 -4.21 -11.92 -7.36
N PHE A 245 -3.03 -12.36 -6.94
CA PHE A 245 -1.74 -11.80 -7.35
C PHE A 245 -1.00 -12.83 -8.21
N GLY A 246 -0.41 -12.40 -9.30
CA GLY A 246 0.27 -13.30 -10.22
C GLY A 246 1.06 -12.54 -11.27
N SER A 247 1.67 -13.29 -12.18
CA SER A 247 2.43 -12.77 -13.31
C SER A 247 1.98 -13.42 -14.61
N TYR A 248 2.22 -12.75 -15.71
CA TYR A 248 2.04 -13.30 -17.05
C TYR A 248 3.16 -12.83 -17.96
N VAL A 249 3.38 -13.55 -19.02
CA VAL A 249 4.32 -13.13 -20.09
C VAL A 249 3.53 -12.49 -21.21
N GLY A 250 3.87 -11.26 -21.55
CA GLY A 250 3.28 -10.55 -22.67
C GLY A 250 3.62 -11.28 -24.00
N ASN A 251 2.64 -11.39 -24.90
CA ASN A 251 2.81 -12.06 -26.19
C ASN A 251 3.10 -11.08 -27.34
N GLY A 252 3.20 -9.76 -27.07
CA GLY A 252 3.43 -8.72 -28.08
C GLY A 252 2.27 -8.51 -29.05
N ASN A 253 1.08 -9.07 -28.79
CA ASN A 253 -0.09 -8.98 -29.64
C ASN A 253 -1.16 -8.10 -28.99
N ALA A 254 -1.98 -7.41 -29.81
CA ALA A 254 -3.15 -6.66 -29.33
C ALA A 254 -4.19 -7.59 -28.68
N ASP A 255 -4.30 -8.84 -29.13
CA ASP A 255 -5.01 -9.91 -28.45
C ASP A 255 -4.08 -10.52 -27.40
N GLY A 256 -4.11 -9.96 -26.19
CA GLY A 256 -3.18 -10.23 -25.11
C GLY A 256 -3.30 -11.64 -24.53
N THR A 257 -2.36 -11.98 -23.65
CA THR A 257 -2.32 -13.25 -22.93
C THR A 257 -3.57 -13.41 -22.05
N PHE A 258 -4.26 -14.55 -22.15
CA PHE A 258 -5.35 -14.88 -21.23
C PHE A 258 -4.84 -15.09 -19.81
N VAL A 259 -5.41 -14.36 -18.85
CA VAL A 259 -5.06 -14.49 -17.42
C VAL A 259 -6.29 -14.98 -16.65
N TYR A 260 -6.18 -16.18 -16.08
CA TYR A 260 -7.24 -16.75 -15.25
C TYR A 260 -7.12 -16.24 -13.81
N THR A 261 -8.09 -15.44 -13.37
CA THR A 261 -8.14 -14.89 -12.01
C THR A 261 -8.93 -15.76 -11.03
N GLY A 262 -9.79 -16.65 -11.54
CA GLY A 262 -10.68 -17.46 -10.70
C GLY A 262 -11.97 -16.74 -10.28
N PHE A 263 -12.20 -15.53 -10.76
CA PHE A 263 -13.41 -14.74 -10.54
C PHE A 263 -13.56 -13.73 -11.68
N LYS A 264 -14.71 -13.07 -11.76
CA LYS A 264 -14.91 -11.94 -12.67
C LYS A 264 -14.32 -10.68 -12.00
N PRO A 265 -13.23 -10.10 -12.55
CA PRO A 265 -12.63 -8.88 -12.02
C PRO A 265 -13.50 -7.65 -12.27
#